data_1023b7747f0cba014c12e95434e8a9cc
#
_entry.id   1023b7747f0cba014c12e95434e8a9cc
#
_cell.length_a   1.000
_cell.length_b   1.000
_cell.length_c   1.000
_cell.angle_alpha   90.00
_cell.angle_beta   90.00
_cell.angle_gamma   90.00
#
_symmetry.space_group_name_H-M   'P 1'
#
loop_
_entity.id
_entity.type
_entity.pdbx_description
1 polymer ?
#
loop_
_entity_poly.entity_id
_entity_poly.type
_entity_poly.pdbx_seq_one_letter_code
_entity_poly.pdbx_strand_id
1 'polypeptide(L)'
;KYHRTADFIVVEGPKAGGHLGFSKEELDDIDAIDYDTRIREIIQTVHGFAVRFHQKIPVIVAGGIFTAQDVRHAVSLGADGVQVASRFVVTEECDAAKEYKEAYIKGTSDEIEIIKSPVGMPGRALHNHFLDEIREELQEESNQQQADVHTVHIGIGCYDYFVVA
;
A
#
# COMPACT_ATOMS: atom_id res chain seq x y z
N LYS A 1 -28.02 -4.68 -12.21
CA LYS A 1 -28.45 -5.75 -11.29
C LYS A 1 -28.51 -5.24 -9.86
N TYR A 2 -27.64 -4.29 -9.48
CA TYR A 2 -27.65 -3.64 -8.18
C TYR A 2 -27.90 -2.14 -8.40
N HIS A 3 -28.94 -1.59 -7.80
CA HIS A 3 -29.28 -0.16 -7.85
C HIS A 3 -28.46 0.63 -6.78
N ARG A 4 -27.24 0.18 -6.51
CA ARG A 4 -26.34 0.78 -5.52
C ARG A 4 -24.97 1.04 -6.17
N THR A 5 -24.35 2.12 -5.75
CA THR A 5 -22.96 2.45 -6.03
C THR A 5 -22.17 2.57 -4.73
N ALA A 6 -20.85 2.81 -4.81
CA ALA A 6 -20.04 3.07 -3.64
C ALA A 6 -20.40 4.40 -2.97
N ASP A 7 -20.25 4.48 -1.66
CA ASP A 7 -20.43 5.71 -0.90
C ASP A 7 -19.23 6.66 -1.08
N PHE A 8 -18.04 6.11 -1.25
CA PHE A 8 -16.78 6.79 -1.62
C PHE A 8 -15.81 5.78 -2.24
N ILE A 9 -14.76 6.28 -2.87
CA ILE A 9 -13.67 5.48 -3.44
C ILE A 9 -12.35 5.92 -2.81
N VAL A 10 -11.52 4.96 -2.40
CA VAL A 10 -10.11 5.20 -2.03
C VAL A 10 -9.22 4.69 -3.16
N VAL A 11 -8.35 5.56 -3.65
CA VAL A 11 -7.37 5.24 -4.70
C VAL A 11 -6.00 5.20 -4.05
N GLU A 12 -5.41 4.01 -3.97
CA GLU A 12 -4.07 3.84 -3.42
C GLU A 12 -3.01 3.90 -4.52
N GLY A 13 -2.00 4.73 -4.28
CA GLY A 13 -0.88 4.94 -5.19
C GLY A 13 0.27 3.94 -5.00
N PRO A 14 1.25 3.97 -5.91
CA PRO A 14 2.41 3.08 -5.88
C PRO A 14 3.31 3.30 -4.65
N LYS A 15 3.16 4.41 -3.94
CA LYS A 15 3.87 4.71 -2.68
C LYS A 15 3.08 4.32 -1.42
N ALA A 16 1.98 3.58 -1.57
CA ALA A 16 1.28 3.02 -0.42
C ALA A 16 2.12 1.94 0.27
N GLY A 17 1.86 1.73 1.55
CA GLY A 17 2.43 0.60 2.30
C GLY A 17 1.54 -0.64 2.20
N GLY A 18 2.05 -1.76 2.66
CA GLY A 18 1.34 -3.02 2.58
C GLY A 18 1.22 -3.57 1.16
N HIS A 19 0.15 -4.29 0.88
CA HIS A 19 -0.08 -4.88 -0.44
C HIS A 19 -0.34 -3.82 -1.50
N LEU A 20 0.32 -3.98 -2.66
CA LEU A 20 0.26 -3.02 -3.75
C LEU A 20 -0.48 -3.62 -4.95
N GLY A 21 -1.39 -2.85 -5.53
CA GLY A 21 -2.12 -3.20 -6.75
C GLY A 21 -1.34 -2.91 -8.04
N PHE A 22 -0.01 -2.95 -7.98
CA PHE A 22 0.91 -2.69 -9.08
C PHE A 22 1.75 -3.93 -9.35
N SER A 23 2.22 -4.11 -10.58
CA SER A 23 3.17 -5.18 -10.88
C SER A 23 4.56 -4.86 -10.29
N LYS A 24 5.40 -5.91 -10.16
CA LYS A 24 6.76 -5.70 -9.67
C LYS A 24 7.54 -4.76 -10.60
N GLU A 25 7.38 -4.91 -11.90
CA GLU A 25 8.04 -4.10 -12.94
C GLU A 25 7.65 -2.63 -12.83
N GLU A 26 6.37 -2.31 -12.53
CA GLU A 26 5.92 -0.94 -12.27
C GLU A 26 6.52 -0.38 -10.98
N LEU A 27 6.70 -1.22 -9.96
CA LEU A 27 7.25 -0.79 -8.66
C LEU A 27 8.78 -0.65 -8.68
N ASP A 28 9.48 -1.30 -9.61
CA ASP A 28 10.93 -1.15 -9.81
C ASP A 28 11.28 0.25 -10.37
N ASP A 29 10.34 0.92 -11.06
CA ASP A 29 10.49 2.30 -11.55
C ASP A 29 9.21 3.11 -11.32
N ILE A 30 8.98 3.47 -10.05
CA ILE A 30 7.79 4.22 -9.63
C ILE A 30 7.69 5.59 -10.32
N ASP A 31 8.83 6.21 -10.61
CA ASP A 31 8.87 7.54 -11.21
C ASP A 31 8.46 7.52 -12.70
N ALA A 32 8.52 6.37 -13.35
CA ALA A 32 7.97 6.17 -14.70
C ALA A 32 6.43 6.09 -14.73
N ILE A 33 5.78 5.90 -13.58
CA ILE A 33 4.32 5.82 -13.50
C ILE A 33 3.73 7.22 -13.56
N ASP A 34 3.00 7.57 -14.62
CA ASP A 34 2.16 8.77 -14.64
C ASP A 34 0.91 8.58 -13.78
N TYR A 35 1.13 8.63 -12.47
CA TYR A 35 0.08 8.38 -11.49
C TYR A 35 -0.93 9.53 -11.44
N ASP A 36 -0.52 10.75 -11.71
CA ASP A 36 -1.40 11.92 -11.75
C ASP A 36 -2.48 11.77 -12.83
N THR A 37 -2.10 11.32 -14.01
CA THR A 37 -3.04 11.03 -15.09
C THR A 37 -3.99 9.89 -14.70
N ARG A 38 -3.49 8.82 -14.10
CA ARG A 38 -4.34 7.71 -13.60
C ARG A 38 -5.37 8.20 -12.56
N ILE A 39 -4.97 9.07 -11.62
CA ILE A 39 -5.91 9.67 -10.65
C ILE A 39 -7.01 10.46 -11.36
N ARG A 40 -6.67 11.32 -12.32
CA ARG A 40 -7.65 12.13 -13.05
C ARG A 40 -8.64 11.26 -13.82
N GLU A 41 -8.17 10.21 -14.48
CA GLU A 41 -9.01 9.25 -15.21
C GLU A 41 -9.97 8.51 -14.29
N ILE A 42 -9.50 8.08 -13.10
CA ILE A 42 -10.35 7.46 -12.08
C ILE A 42 -11.40 8.44 -11.60
N ILE A 43 -11.04 9.67 -11.28
CA ILE A 43 -11.98 10.72 -10.83
C ILE A 43 -13.04 10.97 -11.91
N GLN A 44 -12.64 11.07 -13.18
CA GLN A 44 -13.57 11.25 -14.30
C GLN A 44 -14.54 10.06 -14.43
N THR A 45 -14.04 8.85 -14.29
CA THR A 45 -14.84 7.62 -14.30
C THR A 45 -15.85 7.61 -13.15
N VAL A 46 -15.40 7.91 -11.93
CA VAL A 46 -16.26 7.97 -10.74
C VAL A 46 -17.34 9.06 -10.90
N HIS A 47 -16.98 10.21 -11.45
CA HIS A 47 -17.94 11.28 -11.74
C HIS A 47 -19.04 10.81 -12.71
N GLY A 48 -18.70 10.02 -13.73
CA GLY A 48 -19.68 9.41 -14.64
C GLY A 48 -20.69 8.52 -13.90
N PHE A 49 -20.21 7.74 -12.92
CA PHE A 49 -21.08 6.95 -12.04
C PHE A 49 -21.91 7.82 -11.10
N ALA A 50 -21.33 8.86 -10.51
CA ALA A 50 -22.03 9.81 -9.65
C ALA A 50 -23.22 10.45 -10.36
N VAL A 51 -23.05 10.88 -11.60
CA VAL A 51 -24.12 11.41 -12.45
C VAL A 51 -25.17 10.33 -12.72
N ARG A 52 -24.76 9.13 -13.11
CA ARG A 52 -25.68 8.03 -13.44
C ARG A 52 -26.55 7.60 -12.25
N PHE A 53 -26.00 7.62 -11.04
CA PHE A 53 -26.70 7.18 -9.82
C PHE A 53 -27.28 8.33 -9.02
N HIS A 54 -27.15 9.59 -9.49
CA HIS A 54 -27.60 10.80 -8.81
C HIS A 54 -27.08 10.87 -7.34
N GLN A 55 -25.83 10.46 -7.14
CA GLN A 55 -25.20 10.40 -5.83
C GLN A 55 -23.79 10.98 -5.92
N LYS A 56 -23.39 11.81 -4.94
CA LYS A 56 -21.98 12.21 -4.80
C LYS A 56 -21.17 11.00 -4.35
N ILE A 57 -20.06 10.71 -5.05
CA ILE A 57 -19.11 9.65 -4.73
C ILE A 57 -17.75 10.32 -4.54
N PRO A 58 -17.36 10.67 -3.31
CA PRO A 58 -16.07 11.26 -3.04
C PRO A 58 -14.91 10.34 -3.43
N VAL A 59 -13.84 10.91 -3.99
CA VAL A 59 -12.59 10.19 -4.27
C VAL A 59 -11.52 10.65 -3.30
N ILE A 60 -10.97 9.69 -2.58
CA ILE A 60 -9.92 9.85 -1.58
C ILE A 60 -8.62 9.29 -2.16
N VAL A 61 -7.56 10.08 -2.16
CA VAL A 61 -6.23 9.62 -2.62
C VAL A 61 -5.39 9.19 -1.42
N ALA A 62 -4.75 8.02 -1.54
CA ALA A 62 -3.90 7.42 -0.53
C ALA A 62 -2.54 7.01 -1.11
N GLY A 63 -1.57 6.75 -0.23
CA GLY A 63 -0.23 6.28 -0.60
C GLY A 63 0.74 7.41 -0.92
N GLY A 64 1.75 7.57 -0.05
CA GLY A 64 2.76 8.60 -0.17
C GLY A 64 2.30 10.01 0.23
N ILE A 65 1.16 10.15 0.88
CA ILE A 65 0.68 11.43 1.41
C ILE A 65 1.29 11.65 2.80
N PHE A 66 2.23 12.57 2.89
CA PHE A 66 2.98 12.82 4.12
C PHE A 66 3.02 14.30 4.52
N THR A 67 3.11 15.21 3.56
CA THR A 67 3.23 16.66 3.78
C THR A 67 1.96 17.40 3.38
N ALA A 68 1.83 18.65 3.83
CA ALA A 68 0.77 19.54 3.36
C ALA A 68 0.85 19.80 1.84
N GLN A 69 2.03 19.65 1.24
CA GLN A 69 2.19 19.78 -0.21
C GLN A 69 1.56 18.59 -0.94
N ASP A 70 1.74 17.36 -0.44
CA ASP A 70 1.14 16.18 -1.02
C ASP A 70 -0.40 16.25 -0.96
N VAL A 71 -0.94 16.75 0.17
CA VAL A 71 -2.38 17.00 0.30
C VAL A 71 -2.87 18.01 -0.75
N ARG A 72 -2.17 19.16 -0.89
CA ARG A 72 -2.54 20.17 -1.89
C ARG A 72 -2.43 19.62 -3.31
N HIS A 73 -1.42 18.79 -3.58
CA HIS A 73 -1.26 18.14 -4.87
C HIS A 73 -2.45 17.23 -5.18
N ALA A 74 -2.79 16.30 -4.29
CA ALA A 74 -3.93 15.41 -4.47
C ALA A 74 -5.25 16.19 -4.72
N VAL A 75 -5.51 17.24 -3.94
CA VAL A 75 -6.69 18.09 -4.13
C VAL A 75 -6.64 18.82 -5.49
N SER A 76 -5.47 19.26 -5.95
CA SER A 76 -5.30 19.90 -7.26
C SER A 76 -5.59 18.95 -8.44
N LEU A 77 -5.46 17.64 -8.23
CA LEU A 77 -5.84 16.60 -9.21
C LEU A 77 -7.36 16.36 -9.25
N GLY A 78 -8.10 16.90 -8.27
CA GLY A 78 -9.54 16.77 -8.16
C GLY A 78 -10.01 15.81 -7.06
N ALA A 79 -9.11 15.32 -6.18
CA ALA A 79 -9.50 14.49 -5.05
C ALA A 79 -10.36 15.29 -4.05
N ASP A 80 -11.39 14.64 -3.49
CA ASP A 80 -12.23 15.22 -2.42
C ASP A 80 -11.54 15.14 -1.05
N GLY A 81 -10.54 14.28 -0.88
CA GLY A 81 -9.78 14.11 0.36
C GLY A 81 -8.56 13.23 0.18
N VAL A 82 -7.87 12.97 1.28
CA VAL A 82 -6.68 12.12 1.34
C VAL A 82 -6.75 11.16 2.52
N GLN A 83 -6.10 10.00 2.37
CA GLN A 83 -5.85 9.06 3.46
C GLN A 83 -4.37 9.15 3.84
N VAL A 84 -4.10 9.31 5.13
CA VAL A 84 -2.75 9.41 5.70
C VAL A 84 -2.61 8.38 6.80
N ALA A 85 -1.51 7.64 6.82
CA ALA A 85 -1.27 6.58 7.79
C ALA A 85 0.02 6.83 8.60
N SER A 86 1.19 6.81 7.98
CA SER A 86 2.50 6.76 8.65
C SER A 86 2.71 7.89 9.67
N ARG A 87 2.20 9.09 9.41
CA ARG A 87 2.31 10.21 10.36
C ARG A 87 1.54 9.99 11.65
N PHE A 88 0.46 9.21 11.62
CA PHE A 88 -0.36 8.94 12.79
C PHE A 88 0.14 7.74 13.58
N VAL A 89 0.91 6.83 12.96
CA VAL A 89 1.51 5.67 13.66
C VAL A 89 2.40 6.11 14.82
N VAL A 90 3.17 7.19 14.64
CA VAL A 90 4.15 7.67 15.64
C VAL A 90 3.56 8.61 16.69
N THR A 91 2.26 8.87 16.65
CA THR A 91 1.60 9.76 17.62
C THR A 91 1.35 9.06 18.96
N GLU A 92 1.05 9.84 20.00
CA GLU A 92 0.70 9.31 21.31
C GLU A 92 -0.65 8.59 21.29
N GLU A 93 -1.58 9.04 20.44
CA GLU A 93 -2.93 8.48 20.31
C GLU A 93 -2.95 7.11 19.64
N CYS A 94 -1.92 6.76 18.88
CA CYS A 94 -1.79 5.43 18.30
C CYS A 94 -1.42 4.43 19.42
N ASP A 95 -2.18 3.34 19.51
CA ASP A 95 -1.99 2.28 20.52
C ASP A 95 -0.99 1.20 20.12
N ALA A 96 -0.27 1.39 18.98
CA ALA A 96 0.79 0.49 18.56
C ALA A 96 1.91 0.41 19.59
N ALA A 97 2.58 -0.76 19.68
CA ALA A 97 3.71 -0.99 20.56
C ALA A 97 4.81 0.06 20.35
N LYS A 98 5.53 0.39 21.42
CA LYS A 98 6.59 1.41 21.39
C LYS A 98 7.68 1.06 20.38
N GLU A 99 8.08 -0.19 20.34
CA GLU A 99 9.10 -0.71 19.42
C GLU A 99 8.68 -0.54 17.96
N TYR A 100 7.40 -0.73 17.66
CA TYR A 100 6.84 -0.51 16.34
C TYR A 100 6.92 0.97 15.93
N LYS A 101 6.52 1.89 16.82
CA LYS A 101 6.65 3.34 16.60
C LYS A 101 8.11 3.77 16.41
N GLU A 102 9.02 3.19 17.20
CA GLU A 102 10.46 3.47 17.10
C GLU A 102 11.03 3.00 15.76
N ALA A 103 10.56 1.89 15.20
CA ALA A 103 10.97 1.44 13.88
C ALA A 103 10.64 2.50 12.80
N TYR A 104 9.44 3.10 12.85
CA TYR A 104 9.08 4.21 11.95
C TYR A 104 9.93 5.45 12.13
N ILE A 105 10.29 5.80 13.38
CA ILE A 105 11.08 7.01 13.67
C ILE A 105 12.53 6.85 13.23
N LYS A 106 13.08 5.64 13.38
CA LYS A 106 14.48 5.32 13.06
C LYS A 106 14.67 4.92 11.59
N GLY A 107 13.61 4.38 10.97
CA GLY A 107 13.65 3.88 9.60
C GLY A 107 14.00 4.97 8.59
N THR A 108 14.77 4.59 7.59
CA THR A 108 15.19 5.44 6.49
C THR A 108 14.58 4.95 5.17
N SER A 109 14.59 5.80 4.15
CA SER A 109 14.06 5.43 2.83
C SER A 109 14.76 4.21 2.23
N ASP A 110 16.03 4.00 2.55
CA ASP A 110 16.85 2.90 2.03
C ASP A 110 16.48 1.54 2.64
N GLU A 111 15.77 1.57 3.78
CA GLU A 111 15.26 0.37 4.44
C GLU A 111 13.84 0.00 3.98
N ILE A 112 13.25 0.81 3.08
CA ILE A 112 11.95 0.50 2.48
C ILE A 112 12.16 -0.40 1.27
N GLU A 113 11.52 -1.56 1.27
CA GLU A 113 11.67 -2.55 0.21
C GLU A 113 10.33 -3.08 -0.31
N ILE A 114 10.37 -3.57 -1.55
CA ILE A 114 9.25 -4.29 -2.14
C ILE A 114 9.50 -5.78 -1.94
N ILE A 115 8.62 -6.39 -1.16
CA ILE A 115 8.67 -7.83 -0.86
C ILE A 115 7.62 -8.58 -1.68
N LYS A 116 7.85 -9.87 -1.87
CA LYS A 116 6.81 -10.79 -2.33
C LYS A 116 6.05 -11.27 -1.10
N SER A 117 4.83 -10.79 -0.94
CA SER A 117 3.97 -11.24 0.15
C SER A 117 3.64 -12.73 0.02
N PRO A 118 3.44 -13.45 1.13
CA PRO A 118 3.00 -14.85 1.12
C PRO A 118 1.69 -15.08 0.34
N VAL A 119 0.86 -14.05 0.19
CA VAL A 119 -0.37 -14.12 -0.62
C VAL A 119 -0.13 -13.82 -2.11
N GLY A 120 1.14 -13.66 -2.52
CA GLY A 120 1.53 -13.55 -3.92
C GLY A 120 1.50 -12.13 -4.52
N MET A 121 1.05 -11.13 -3.77
CA MET A 121 1.06 -9.74 -4.21
C MET A 121 2.37 -9.04 -3.79
N PRO A 122 2.88 -8.07 -4.55
CA PRO A 122 3.93 -7.19 -4.07
C PRO A 122 3.47 -6.44 -2.82
N GLY A 123 4.37 -6.25 -1.86
CA GLY A 123 4.10 -5.48 -0.65
C GLY A 123 5.26 -4.54 -0.35
N ARG A 124 4.95 -3.36 0.18
CA ARG A 124 5.95 -2.41 0.67
C ARG A 124 6.11 -2.58 2.17
N ALA A 125 7.33 -2.77 2.61
CA ALA A 125 7.65 -2.96 4.02
C ALA A 125 8.94 -2.23 4.41
N LEU A 126 9.07 -1.90 5.68
CA LEU A 126 10.33 -1.52 6.29
C LEU A 126 11.12 -2.79 6.61
N HIS A 127 12.40 -2.81 6.18
CA HIS A 127 13.30 -3.93 6.45
C HIS A 127 13.37 -4.25 7.95
N ASN A 128 13.29 -5.54 8.30
CA ASN A 128 13.40 -6.02 9.66
C ASN A 128 13.86 -7.48 9.68
N HIS A 129 14.28 -7.95 10.87
CA HIS A 129 14.79 -9.29 11.08
C HIS A 129 13.82 -10.40 10.60
N PHE A 130 12.52 -10.21 10.77
CA PHE A 130 11.53 -11.18 10.32
C PHE A 130 11.52 -11.34 8.79
N LEU A 131 11.74 -10.26 8.03
CA LEU A 131 11.85 -10.36 6.57
C LEU A 131 13.12 -11.11 6.15
N ASP A 132 14.18 -11.05 6.94
CA ASP A 132 15.39 -11.84 6.71
C ASP A 132 15.13 -13.32 6.96
N GLU A 133 14.47 -13.67 8.06
CA GLU A 133 14.08 -15.05 8.36
C GLU A 133 13.21 -15.66 7.24
N ILE A 134 12.18 -14.92 6.78
CA ILE A 134 11.36 -15.39 5.65
C ILE A 134 12.18 -15.59 4.38
N ARG A 135 13.13 -14.71 4.09
CA ARG A 135 13.99 -14.87 2.91
C ARG A 135 14.86 -16.12 2.99
N GLU A 136 15.43 -16.38 4.15
CA GLU A 136 16.23 -17.57 4.40
C GLU A 136 15.38 -18.83 4.23
N GLU A 137 14.19 -18.89 4.82
CA GLU A 137 13.26 -20.00 4.66
C GLU A 137 12.85 -20.22 3.20
N LEU A 138 12.49 -19.15 2.48
CA LEU A 138 12.14 -19.25 1.05
C LEU A 138 13.30 -19.68 0.16
N GLN A 139 14.54 -19.32 0.51
CA GLN A 139 15.73 -19.78 -0.19
C GLN A 139 16.01 -21.25 0.10
N GLU A 140 15.86 -21.69 1.32
CA GLU A 140 16.00 -23.11 1.70
C GLU A 140 14.95 -23.98 1.01
N GLU A 141 13.68 -23.53 0.98
CA GLU A 141 12.61 -24.23 0.25
C GLU A 141 12.88 -24.28 -1.25
N SER A 142 13.35 -23.18 -1.86
CA SER A 142 13.72 -23.14 -3.28
C SER A 142 14.86 -24.09 -3.60
N ASN A 143 15.80 -24.25 -2.69
CA ASN A 143 16.90 -25.22 -2.82
C ASN A 143 16.44 -26.68 -2.58
N GLN A 144 15.41 -26.88 -1.76
CA GLN A 144 14.80 -28.20 -1.52
C GLN A 144 13.79 -28.59 -2.60
N GLN A 145 13.11 -27.66 -3.24
CA GLN A 145 12.15 -27.91 -4.34
C GLN A 145 12.79 -28.42 -5.62
N GLN A 146 14.09 -28.45 -5.71
CA GLN A 146 14.74 -29.33 -6.69
C GLN A 146 14.65 -30.82 -6.31
N ALA A 147 14.14 -31.16 -5.14
CA ALA A 147 14.06 -32.54 -4.65
C ALA A 147 12.64 -33.05 -4.36
N ASP A 148 11.66 -32.27 -3.90
CA ASP A 148 10.27 -32.76 -3.72
C ASP A 148 9.26 -31.62 -3.45
N VAL A 149 8.05 -31.75 -4.03
CA VAL A 149 6.95 -30.79 -3.89
C VAL A 149 6.19 -31.04 -2.58
N HIS A 150 6.43 -30.22 -1.57
CA HIS A 150 5.53 -30.12 -0.42
C HIS A 150 5.20 -28.64 -0.12
N THR A 151 3.91 -28.33 -0.17
CA THR A 151 3.37 -27.01 0.14
C THR A 151 3.41 -26.79 1.66
N VAL A 152 4.22 -25.88 2.13
CA VAL A 152 4.17 -25.41 3.52
C VAL A 152 3.16 -24.26 3.62
N HIS A 153 2.13 -24.46 4.43
CA HIS A 153 1.20 -23.39 4.79
C HIS A 153 1.79 -22.62 5.99
N ILE A 154 2.43 -21.51 5.71
CA ILE A 154 2.79 -20.55 6.76
C ILE A 154 1.54 -19.76 7.09
N GLY A 155 0.94 -20.05 8.24
CA GLY A 155 -0.20 -19.31 8.79
C GLY A 155 0.25 -17.98 9.37
N ILE A 156 0.56 -17.02 8.51
CA ILE A 156 0.95 -15.68 8.94
C ILE A 156 -0.31 -14.82 8.94
N GLY A 157 -0.69 -14.34 10.13
CA GLY A 157 -1.74 -13.32 10.25
C GLY A 157 -1.32 -12.06 9.51
N CYS A 158 -2.11 -11.63 8.53
CA CYS A 158 -1.82 -10.51 7.62
C CYS A 158 -1.59 -9.14 8.31
N TYR A 159 -1.71 -9.04 9.62
CA TYR A 159 -1.78 -7.76 10.34
C TYR A 159 -0.45 -7.27 10.90
N ASP A 160 0.56 -8.12 11.02
CA ASP A 160 1.76 -7.77 11.79
C ASP A 160 2.97 -7.34 10.93
N TYR A 161 2.87 -7.38 9.59
CA TYR A 161 4.08 -7.32 8.74
C TYR A 161 4.18 -6.14 7.80
N PHE A 162 3.14 -5.32 7.67
CA PHE A 162 3.17 -4.19 6.76
C PHE A 162 3.35 -2.88 7.51
N VAL A 163 4.58 -2.42 7.54
CA VAL A 163 4.90 -1.05 7.92
C VAL A 163 4.54 -0.15 6.77
N VAL A 164 3.50 0.63 6.92
CA VAL A 164 3.04 1.59 5.91
C VAL A 164 4.02 2.76 5.87
N ALA A 165 4.70 2.96 4.75
CA ALA A 165 5.58 4.10 4.53
C ALA A 165 4.80 5.37 4.19
#